data_322c6340d2b9110bd0d167f57ec4f19e
#
_entry.id   322c6340d2b9110bd0d167f57ec4f19e
#
_cell.length_a   1.000
_cell.length_b   1.000
_cell.length_c   1.000
_cell.angle_alpha   90.00
_cell.angle_beta   90.00
_cell.angle_gamma   90.00
#
_symmetry.space_group_name_H-M   'P 1'
#
loop_
_entity.id
_entity.type
_entity.pdbx_description
1 polymer ?
#
loop_
_entity_poly.entity_id
_entity_poly.type
_entity_poly.pdbx_seq_one_letter_code
_entity_poly.pdbx_strand_id
1 'polypeptide(L)'
;MNEDANLTGNFQFVCRQMGKRRIKILNYRKEKQPGLLERLTEYAGSDAYPFHMPGHKRREIPDGIPGGFPDPYGIDITEIDGFDNLHHAEGILKDAMDEAAAIYGADRSWYLVNGSTCGILSAVFATTENGGKILTARNCHKAVYHAIYLNRLEAEYLYPEEITEFGINGGIRAEDVRKALEKDAMRCAGNSGDVRGKNTKIQAVLITSPTYEGVVSDIRAIADAAHEYGIPLIVDEAHGAHLEYADQCHSFPKSALEYGADIVIQSLHKTLPCFTQTAILHVKGKFVDQDRVSRYLSMFQTSSPSYLFMAGMERCIRYMDGDGRNGMVRYEERLEHFMERMEGLQVLEVLDREICGKYRTVAGWDPSKIVVSTMRAEDFHGEELAETLRRKYHLEMEMTAPEYVIAMTSLMDTEEGFERLGTALLEIDGALRRRTESGRKEKAASETPEGLESKLSHPVRRMLICEAMDADTERTAFQDTVGKVSAEFVYLYPPGIPIIAPGEVFTDAIVEKIMAYKAAGLLVQGPADPDADVILTLSSEDGNNGCTGPLILIQ
;
A
#
# COMPACT_ATOMS: atom_id res chain seq x y z
N MET A 1 31.45 49.19 -33.04
CA MET A 1 32.24 49.72 -31.89
C MET A 1 31.63 48.98 -30.70
N ASN A 2 32.21 47.86 -30.38
CA ASN A 2 33.12 47.52 -29.26
C ASN A 2 32.52 47.96 -27.92
N GLU A 3 32.36 47.17 -26.91
CA GLU A 3 33.34 46.29 -26.25
C GLU A 3 32.69 45.25 -25.35
N ASP A 4 33.33 44.09 -25.32
CA ASP A 4 33.21 43.02 -24.34
C ASP A 4 33.64 43.44 -22.93
N ALA A 5 33.03 42.89 -21.89
CA ALA A 5 33.64 42.85 -20.57
C ALA A 5 33.37 41.50 -19.87
N ASN A 6 34.37 40.63 -19.96
CA ASN A 6 34.63 39.49 -19.11
C ASN A 6 34.70 39.85 -17.61
N LEU A 7 34.01 39.11 -16.76
CA LEU A 7 34.27 39.10 -15.31
C LEU A 7 34.53 37.67 -14.83
N THR A 8 35.80 37.26 -14.97
CA THR A 8 36.36 36.13 -14.20
C THR A 8 36.98 36.68 -12.92
N GLY A 9 36.37 36.41 -11.78
CA GLY A 9 36.91 36.71 -10.46
C GLY A 9 37.71 35.56 -9.88
N ASN A 10 39.03 35.65 -9.94
CA ASN A 10 39.95 34.73 -9.24
C ASN A 10 39.96 35.03 -7.74
N PHE A 11 39.63 34.03 -6.92
CA PHE A 11 40.05 34.02 -5.51
C PHE A 11 41.27 33.10 -5.36
N GLN A 12 42.49 33.74 -5.28
CA GLN A 12 43.69 33.09 -4.80
C GLN A 12 43.74 33.21 -3.27
N PHE A 13 43.68 32.10 -2.56
CA PHE A 13 44.11 32.01 -1.17
C PHE A 13 45.54 31.47 -1.12
N VAL A 14 46.41 32.27 -0.53
CA VAL A 14 47.82 31.97 -0.29
C VAL A 14 47.94 31.01 0.89
N CYS A 15 48.46 29.80 0.67
CA CYS A 15 49.08 29.00 1.73
C CYS A 15 50.52 28.65 1.31
N ARG A 16 51.45 29.19 2.08
CA ARG A 16 52.91 28.95 1.95
C ARG A 16 53.30 27.72 2.79
N GLN A 17 54.11 26.88 2.16
CA GLN A 17 54.98 25.82 2.69
C GLN A 17 54.30 24.52 3.23
N MET A 18 54.40 23.44 2.45
CA MET A 18 55.12 22.20 2.78
C MET A 18 55.11 21.24 1.59
N GLY A 19 56.28 20.69 1.26
CA GLY A 19 56.51 19.38 0.65
C GLY A 19 55.93 19.09 -0.75
N LYS A 20 56.80 19.05 -1.75
CA LYS A 20 56.51 18.51 -3.11
C LYS A 20 55.92 17.10 -3.05
N ARG A 21 54.61 16.97 -3.15
CA ARG A 21 53.96 15.79 -3.69
C ARG A 21 53.04 16.23 -4.84
N ARG A 22 53.37 15.76 -6.06
CA ARG A 22 52.50 15.91 -7.24
C ARG A 22 51.18 15.24 -6.96
N ILE A 23 50.15 16.00 -6.60
CA ILE A 23 48.77 15.52 -6.63
C ILE A 23 48.38 15.43 -8.10
N LYS A 24 48.30 14.21 -8.64
CA LYS A 24 47.59 13.98 -9.90
C LYS A 24 46.12 14.25 -9.62
N ILE A 25 45.64 15.41 -10.07
CA ILE A 25 44.21 15.68 -10.18
C ILE A 25 43.71 14.75 -11.30
N LEU A 26 43.21 13.58 -10.93
CA LEU A 26 42.39 12.77 -11.80
C LEU A 26 41.10 13.56 -12.02
N ASN A 27 40.99 14.22 -13.16
CA ASN A 27 39.72 14.71 -13.67
C ASN A 27 38.80 13.52 -13.96
N TYR A 28 38.15 13.00 -12.94
CA TYR A 28 36.99 12.15 -13.10
C TYR A 28 35.84 13.08 -13.57
N ARG A 29 35.71 13.31 -14.88
CA ARG A 29 34.42 13.65 -15.46
C ARG A 29 33.55 12.41 -15.22
N LYS A 30 32.77 12.40 -14.10
CA LYS A 30 31.61 11.54 -14.01
C LYS A 30 30.78 11.85 -15.24
N GLU A 31 30.60 10.90 -16.13
CA GLU A 31 29.58 10.99 -17.18
C GLU A 31 28.29 11.43 -16.49
N LYS A 32 27.71 12.52 -16.97
CA LYS A 32 26.52 13.08 -16.38
C LYS A 32 25.40 12.05 -16.56
N GLN A 33 24.98 11.42 -15.48
CA GLN A 33 23.85 10.48 -15.53
C GLN A 33 22.63 11.22 -16.09
N PRO A 34 21.82 10.57 -16.94
CA PRO A 34 20.61 11.18 -17.48
C PRO A 34 19.70 11.67 -16.34
N GLY A 35 19.08 12.83 -16.54
CA GLY A 35 18.15 13.40 -15.58
C GLY A 35 16.83 12.61 -15.54
N LEU A 36 15.98 12.89 -14.53
CA LEU A 36 14.69 12.21 -14.36
C LEU A 36 13.82 12.33 -15.62
N LEU A 37 13.71 13.52 -16.22
CA LEU A 37 12.89 13.71 -17.42
C LEU A 37 13.40 12.88 -18.61
N GLU A 38 14.72 12.84 -18.81
CA GLU A 38 15.34 12.01 -19.86
C GLU A 38 15.00 10.54 -19.66
N ARG A 39 15.15 10.01 -18.42
CA ARG A 39 14.81 8.64 -18.06
C ARG A 39 13.33 8.32 -18.26
N LEU A 40 12.43 9.22 -17.86
CA LEU A 40 10.98 9.04 -18.06
C LEU A 40 10.63 9.03 -19.56
N THR A 41 11.30 9.86 -20.37
CA THR A 41 11.10 9.90 -21.82
C THR A 41 11.59 8.62 -22.49
N GLU A 42 12.74 8.10 -22.08
CA GLU A 42 13.26 6.80 -22.54
C GLU A 42 12.32 5.67 -22.18
N TYR A 43 11.83 5.64 -20.91
CA TYR A 43 10.88 4.63 -20.45
C TYR A 43 9.55 4.72 -21.22
N ALA A 44 9.03 5.92 -21.46
CA ALA A 44 7.80 6.12 -22.23
C ALA A 44 7.89 5.59 -23.66
N GLY A 45 9.08 5.68 -24.29
CA GLY A 45 9.36 5.13 -25.62
C GLY A 45 9.81 3.66 -25.65
N SER A 46 9.93 3.02 -24.49
CA SER A 46 10.39 1.63 -24.38
C SER A 46 9.31 0.60 -24.68
N ASP A 47 9.73 -0.64 -24.94
CA ASP A 47 8.86 -1.81 -25.11
C ASP A 47 8.39 -2.42 -23.78
N ALA A 48 8.79 -1.87 -22.63
CA ALA A 48 8.36 -2.37 -21.32
C ALA A 48 6.84 -2.24 -21.14
N TYR A 49 6.16 -3.35 -20.85
CA TYR A 49 4.71 -3.35 -20.58
C TYR A 49 4.44 -3.19 -19.08
N PRO A 50 3.62 -2.19 -18.66
CA PRO A 50 3.48 -1.81 -17.27
C PRO A 50 2.38 -2.61 -16.54
N PHE A 51 2.68 -3.74 -15.95
CA PHE A 51 1.80 -4.42 -15.00
C PHE A 51 1.92 -3.83 -13.59
N HIS A 52 2.14 -2.52 -13.52
CA HIS A 52 2.22 -1.72 -12.29
C HIS A 52 1.34 -0.47 -12.37
N MET A 53 1.16 0.24 -11.26
CA MET A 53 0.51 1.55 -11.22
C MET A 53 1.27 2.59 -12.06
N PRO A 54 0.61 3.59 -12.64
CA PRO A 54 -0.82 3.91 -12.52
C PRO A 54 -1.74 3.13 -13.47
N GLY A 55 -3.04 3.08 -13.12
CA GLY A 55 -4.07 2.32 -13.85
C GLY A 55 -4.33 2.77 -15.29
N HIS A 56 -3.89 3.97 -15.69
CA HIS A 56 -4.00 4.43 -17.09
C HIS A 56 -3.03 3.70 -18.06
N LYS A 57 -2.05 2.91 -17.53
CA LYS A 57 -1.14 2.09 -18.33
C LYS A 57 -0.42 2.85 -19.45
N ARG A 58 -0.01 4.10 -19.19
CA ARG A 58 0.60 5.04 -20.15
C ARG A 58 -0.28 5.34 -21.38
N ARG A 59 -1.60 5.24 -21.24
CA ARG A 59 -2.58 5.45 -22.30
C ARG A 59 -3.57 6.56 -21.93
N GLU A 60 -3.98 7.30 -22.94
CA GLU A 60 -5.06 8.29 -22.81
C GLU A 60 -6.41 7.60 -22.59
N ILE A 61 -7.30 8.29 -21.88
CA ILE A 61 -8.71 7.88 -21.74
C ILE A 61 -9.38 7.93 -23.11
N PRO A 62 -10.02 6.85 -23.57
CA PRO A 62 -10.68 6.81 -24.87
C PRO A 62 -12.11 7.42 -24.80
N ASP A 63 -12.24 8.64 -24.29
CA ASP A 63 -13.50 9.36 -24.11
C ASP A 63 -13.94 10.19 -25.33
N GLY A 64 -13.19 10.12 -26.42
CA GLY A 64 -13.48 10.82 -27.66
C GLY A 64 -13.24 12.33 -27.63
N ILE A 65 -12.63 12.87 -26.56
CA ILE A 65 -12.26 14.29 -26.49
C ILE A 65 -11.16 14.56 -27.53
N PRO A 66 -11.39 15.45 -28.50
CA PRO A 66 -10.39 15.78 -29.52
C PRO A 66 -9.11 16.35 -28.89
N GLY A 67 -7.94 15.76 -29.23
CA GLY A 67 -6.65 16.18 -28.71
C GLY A 67 -6.28 15.62 -27.36
N GLY A 68 -7.12 14.76 -26.76
CA GLY A 68 -6.82 14.12 -25.48
C GLY A 68 -6.84 15.08 -24.27
N PHE A 69 -5.98 14.83 -23.28
CA PHE A 69 -5.79 15.74 -22.14
C PHE A 69 -5.07 17.02 -22.61
N PRO A 70 -5.56 18.24 -22.24
CA PRO A 70 -4.93 19.48 -22.65
C PRO A 70 -3.45 19.59 -22.22
N ASP A 71 -2.69 20.47 -22.90
CA ASP A 71 -1.32 20.78 -22.47
C ASP A 71 -1.29 21.21 -20.99
N PRO A 72 -0.55 20.50 -20.13
CA PRO A 72 -0.53 20.77 -18.70
C PRO A 72 -0.19 22.23 -18.37
N TYR A 73 0.78 22.83 -19.04
CA TYR A 73 1.17 24.22 -18.78
C TYR A 73 0.07 25.22 -19.11
N GLY A 74 -0.82 24.89 -20.06
CA GLY A 74 -1.92 25.76 -20.47
C GLY A 74 -3.10 25.79 -19.49
N ILE A 75 -3.21 24.80 -18.61
CA ILE A 75 -4.33 24.65 -17.67
C ILE A 75 -3.90 24.52 -16.21
N ASP A 76 -2.60 24.67 -15.91
CA ASP A 76 -2.11 24.66 -14.53
C ASP A 76 -2.32 26.03 -13.89
N ILE A 77 -3.26 26.08 -12.96
CA ILE A 77 -3.68 27.31 -12.26
C ILE A 77 -3.75 27.06 -10.74
N THR A 78 -3.98 28.11 -9.99
CA THR A 78 -4.37 28.07 -8.57
C THR A 78 -5.82 28.55 -8.40
N GLU A 79 -6.25 28.84 -7.17
CA GLU A 79 -7.60 29.32 -6.82
C GLU A 79 -7.80 30.75 -7.35
N ILE A 80 -8.22 30.88 -8.59
CA ILE A 80 -8.60 32.15 -9.22
C ILE A 80 -10.11 32.22 -9.40
N ASP A 81 -10.63 33.44 -9.56
CA ASP A 81 -12.06 33.67 -9.76
C ASP A 81 -12.63 32.82 -10.89
N GLY A 82 -13.72 32.09 -10.58
CA GLY A 82 -14.41 31.21 -11.53
C GLY A 82 -13.96 29.73 -11.50
N PHE A 83 -12.92 29.39 -10.73
CA PHE A 83 -12.40 28.01 -10.65
C PHE A 83 -12.55 27.35 -9.27
N ASP A 84 -13.21 28.03 -8.30
CA ASP A 84 -13.51 27.49 -6.97
C ASP A 84 -12.26 27.26 -6.10
N ASN A 85 -12.43 26.72 -4.89
CA ASN A 85 -11.36 26.38 -3.93
C ASN A 85 -11.65 24.99 -3.33
N LEU A 86 -10.72 24.07 -3.44
CA LEU A 86 -10.91 22.69 -2.96
C LEU A 86 -11.29 22.60 -1.47
N HIS A 87 -10.71 23.47 -0.62
CA HIS A 87 -10.94 23.46 0.81
C HIS A 87 -12.20 24.22 1.25
N HIS A 88 -12.81 24.96 0.32
CA HIS A 88 -14.04 25.72 0.53
C HIS A 88 -14.87 25.72 -0.76
N ALA A 89 -15.16 24.53 -1.25
CA ALA A 89 -15.83 24.35 -2.52
C ALA A 89 -17.31 24.78 -2.46
N GLU A 90 -17.67 25.73 -3.34
CA GLU A 90 -19.01 26.29 -3.48
C GLU A 90 -19.53 26.28 -4.93
N GLY A 91 -18.65 26.05 -5.89
CA GLY A 91 -18.93 26.09 -7.33
C GLY A 91 -18.54 24.80 -8.06
N ILE A 92 -17.74 24.92 -9.11
CA ILE A 92 -17.40 23.84 -10.05
C ILE A 92 -16.77 22.59 -9.38
N LEU A 93 -15.94 22.78 -8.36
CA LEU A 93 -15.34 21.66 -7.61
C LEU A 93 -16.36 20.99 -6.71
N LYS A 94 -17.27 21.79 -6.10
CA LYS A 94 -18.38 21.23 -5.32
C LYS A 94 -19.28 20.38 -6.21
N ASP A 95 -19.68 20.90 -7.38
CA ASP A 95 -20.54 20.19 -8.31
C ASP A 95 -19.90 18.87 -8.77
N ALA A 96 -18.61 18.87 -9.08
CA ALA A 96 -17.86 17.67 -9.47
C ALA A 96 -17.76 16.63 -8.33
N MET A 97 -17.57 17.08 -7.08
CA MET A 97 -17.56 16.19 -5.92
C MET A 97 -18.94 15.66 -5.54
N ASP A 98 -20.00 16.47 -5.72
CA ASP A 98 -21.40 16.04 -5.54
C ASP A 98 -21.80 15.02 -6.61
N GLU A 99 -21.39 15.21 -7.88
CA GLU A 99 -21.57 14.24 -8.96
C GLU A 99 -20.85 12.92 -8.61
N ALA A 100 -19.60 12.97 -8.16
CA ALA A 100 -18.89 11.79 -7.71
C ALA A 100 -19.59 11.09 -6.53
N ALA A 101 -20.10 11.84 -5.56
CA ALA A 101 -20.85 11.27 -4.43
C ALA A 101 -22.11 10.54 -4.92
N ALA A 102 -22.82 11.09 -5.88
CA ALA A 102 -24.02 10.47 -6.47
C ALA A 102 -23.68 9.18 -7.21
N ILE A 103 -22.59 9.15 -7.99
CA ILE A 103 -22.13 7.98 -8.74
C ILE A 103 -21.76 6.85 -7.77
N TYR A 104 -21.00 7.15 -6.71
CA TYR A 104 -20.56 6.16 -5.72
C TYR A 104 -21.63 5.83 -4.66
N GLY A 105 -22.80 6.48 -4.71
CA GLY A 105 -23.86 6.28 -3.72
C GLY A 105 -23.43 6.68 -2.29
N ALA A 106 -22.54 7.67 -2.16
CA ALA A 106 -22.10 8.25 -0.90
C ALA A 106 -22.95 9.47 -0.52
N ASP A 107 -22.99 9.84 0.76
CA ASP A 107 -23.63 11.08 1.20
C ASP A 107 -22.78 12.31 0.87
N ARG A 108 -21.46 12.13 0.86
CA ARG A 108 -20.50 13.16 0.47
C ARG A 108 -19.19 12.55 0.03
N SER A 109 -18.53 13.19 -0.95
CA SER A 109 -17.21 12.80 -1.47
C SER A 109 -16.28 14.00 -1.52
N TRP A 110 -14.96 13.75 -1.37
CA TRP A 110 -13.93 14.77 -1.46
C TRP A 110 -12.79 14.29 -2.35
N TYR A 111 -12.37 15.13 -3.28
CA TYR A 111 -11.16 14.91 -4.05
C TYR A 111 -9.90 15.04 -3.19
N LEU A 112 -8.97 14.12 -3.38
CA LEU A 112 -7.70 14.06 -2.65
C LEU A 112 -6.54 14.22 -3.63
N VAL A 113 -5.81 15.33 -3.50
CA VAL A 113 -4.63 15.63 -4.31
C VAL A 113 -3.32 15.22 -3.62
N ASN A 114 -3.38 14.74 -2.39
CA ASN A 114 -2.26 14.21 -1.61
C ASN A 114 -2.36 12.68 -1.40
N GLY A 115 -3.05 11.97 -2.31
CA GLY A 115 -3.21 10.52 -2.29
C GLY A 115 -4.13 10.03 -1.18
N SER A 116 -4.35 8.71 -1.12
CA SER A 116 -5.12 8.07 -0.04
C SER A 116 -4.49 8.29 1.34
N THR A 117 -3.19 8.60 1.41
CA THR A 117 -2.51 8.89 2.68
C THR A 117 -3.19 10.02 3.45
N CYS A 118 -3.47 11.17 2.79
CA CYS A 118 -4.16 12.27 3.47
C CYS A 118 -5.61 11.90 3.84
N GLY A 119 -6.28 11.09 3.03
CA GLY A 119 -7.62 10.56 3.32
C GLY A 119 -7.64 9.68 4.58
N ILE A 120 -6.70 8.75 4.70
CA ILE A 120 -6.55 7.88 5.87
C ILE A 120 -6.26 8.70 7.13
N LEU A 121 -5.30 9.64 7.06
CA LEU A 121 -5.01 10.54 8.18
C LEU A 121 -6.27 11.30 8.59
N SER A 122 -6.99 11.90 7.64
CA SER A 122 -8.20 12.68 7.90
C SER A 122 -9.33 11.84 8.49
N ALA A 123 -9.54 10.63 7.97
CA ALA A 123 -10.55 9.69 8.45
C ALA A 123 -10.30 9.29 9.91
N VAL A 124 -9.06 8.92 10.25
CA VAL A 124 -8.68 8.55 11.62
C VAL A 124 -8.84 9.73 12.57
N PHE A 125 -8.35 10.92 12.19
CA PHE A 125 -8.49 12.13 13.04
C PHE A 125 -9.94 12.59 13.19
N ALA A 126 -10.78 12.40 12.17
CA ALA A 126 -12.20 12.77 12.24
C ALA A 126 -13.01 11.84 13.14
N THR A 127 -12.61 10.58 13.27
CA THR A 127 -13.35 9.55 14.01
C THR A 127 -12.78 9.24 15.39
N THR A 128 -11.56 9.72 15.69
CA THR A 128 -10.92 9.50 16.99
C THR A 128 -10.55 10.82 17.68
N GLU A 129 -10.41 10.76 18.99
CA GLU A 129 -9.88 11.86 19.81
C GLU A 129 -8.37 11.70 19.99
N ASN A 130 -7.66 12.80 20.24
CA ASN A 130 -6.25 12.74 20.58
C ASN A 130 -6.02 11.90 21.83
N GLY A 131 -5.16 10.89 21.74
CA GLY A 131 -4.94 9.94 22.80
C GLY A 131 -6.07 8.95 23.02
N GLY A 132 -6.99 8.83 22.05
CA GLY A 132 -8.08 7.84 22.04
C GLY A 132 -7.60 6.43 21.67
N LYS A 133 -8.55 5.54 21.33
CA LYS A 133 -8.28 4.15 20.97
C LYS A 133 -8.90 3.79 19.63
N ILE A 134 -8.15 3.03 18.81
CA ILE A 134 -8.59 2.53 17.50
C ILE A 134 -8.40 1.01 17.42
N LEU A 135 -9.35 0.31 16.79
CA LEU A 135 -9.22 -1.10 16.39
C LEU A 135 -8.84 -1.16 14.91
N THR A 136 -7.72 -1.75 14.57
CA THR A 136 -7.25 -1.74 13.17
C THR A 136 -6.61 -3.07 12.76
N ALA A 137 -6.71 -3.39 11.45
CA ALA A 137 -6.01 -4.53 10.88
C ALA A 137 -4.48 -4.34 10.99
N ARG A 138 -3.75 -5.40 11.38
CA ARG A 138 -2.28 -5.34 11.51
C ARG A 138 -1.58 -5.21 10.15
N ASN A 139 -2.20 -5.70 9.08
CA ASN A 139 -1.73 -5.59 7.70
C ASN A 139 -2.16 -4.29 7.00
N CYS A 140 -2.54 -3.25 7.74
CA CYS A 140 -2.88 -1.95 7.17
C CYS A 140 -1.63 -1.20 6.65
N HIS A 141 -1.87 -0.28 5.70
CA HIS A 141 -0.82 0.55 5.14
C HIS A 141 -0.17 1.47 6.20
N LYS A 142 1.11 1.80 6.03
CA LYS A 142 1.88 2.67 6.95
C LYS A 142 1.20 4.00 7.29
N ALA A 143 0.34 4.53 6.42
CA ALA A 143 -0.43 5.75 6.70
C ALA A 143 -1.33 5.63 7.94
N VAL A 144 -1.86 4.44 8.24
CA VAL A 144 -2.65 4.18 9.46
C VAL A 144 -1.76 4.29 10.69
N TYR A 145 -0.57 3.71 10.65
CA TYR A 145 0.42 3.81 11.73
C TYR A 145 0.90 5.25 11.95
N HIS A 146 1.05 6.02 10.87
CA HIS A 146 1.34 7.46 10.99
C HIS A 146 0.20 8.21 11.67
N ALA A 147 -1.07 7.90 11.35
CA ALA A 147 -2.22 8.48 12.02
C ALA A 147 -2.25 8.11 13.53
N ILE A 148 -1.95 6.84 13.86
CA ILE A 148 -1.83 6.37 15.24
C ILE A 148 -0.75 7.15 16.00
N TYR A 149 0.42 7.34 15.40
CA TYR A 149 1.50 8.15 15.99
C TYR A 149 1.08 9.60 16.20
N LEU A 150 0.64 10.28 15.13
CA LEU A 150 0.34 11.70 15.14
C LEU A 150 -0.83 12.05 16.09
N ASN A 151 -1.86 11.20 16.15
CA ASN A 151 -3.01 11.39 17.07
C ASN A 151 -2.80 10.70 18.42
N ARG A 152 -1.60 10.15 18.69
CA ARG A 152 -1.21 9.51 19.97
C ARG A 152 -2.15 8.39 20.42
N LEU A 153 -2.68 7.62 19.47
CA LEU A 153 -3.70 6.63 19.73
C LEU A 153 -3.13 5.37 20.38
N GLU A 154 -3.95 4.71 21.19
CA GLU A 154 -3.79 3.30 21.51
C GLU A 154 -4.39 2.48 20.36
N ALA A 155 -3.57 1.66 19.71
CA ALA A 155 -4.03 0.73 18.68
C ALA A 155 -4.27 -0.66 19.29
N GLU A 156 -5.44 -1.26 19.02
CA GLU A 156 -5.69 -2.69 19.18
C GLU A 156 -5.68 -3.32 17.79
N TYR A 157 -4.98 -4.46 17.62
CA TYR A 157 -4.78 -5.03 16.30
C TYR A 157 -5.64 -6.26 16.06
N LEU A 158 -6.21 -6.31 14.85
CA LEU A 158 -6.83 -7.48 14.25
C LEU A 158 -5.79 -8.14 13.33
N TYR A 159 -5.54 -9.40 13.53
CA TYR A 159 -4.60 -10.16 12.72
C TYR A 159 -5.34 -10.94 11.64
N PRO A 160 -5.01 -10.75 10.35
CA PRO A 160 -5.58 -11.57 9.28
C PRO A 160 -5.13 -13.02 9.40
N GLU A 161 -5.94 -13.94 8.92
CA GLU A 161 -5.52 -15.32 8.70
C GLU A 161 -4.49 -15.38 7.57
N GLU A 162 -3.50 -16.25 7.66
CA GLU A 162 -2.53 -16.45 6.59
C GLU A 162 -3.05 -17.47 5.58
N ILE A 163 -2.99 -17.14 4.30
CA ILE A 163 -3.22 -18.04 3.18
C ILE A 163 -1.88 -18.68 2.84
N THR A 164 -1.55 -19.76 3.56
CA THR A 164 -0.21 -20.36 3.59
C THR A 164 0.25 -20.90 2.24
N GLU A 165 -0.66 -21.34 1.38
CA GLU A 165 -0.34 -21.86 0.05
C GLU A 165 0.18 -20.80 -0.94
N PHE A 166 -0.03 -19.51 -0.62
CA PHE A 166 0.44 -18.38 -1.40
C PHE A 166 1.35 -17.44 -0.59
N GLY A 167 1.50 -17.65 0.71
CA GLY A 167 2.27 -16.77 1.59
C GLY A 167 1.67 -15.36 1.74
N ILE A 168 0.34 -15.22 1.60
CA ILE A 168 -0.35 -13.92 1.60
C ILE A 168 -1.31 -13.79 2.80
N ASN A 169 -1.69 -12.54 3.11
CA ASN A 169 -2.69 -12.27 4.12
C ASN A 169 -4.11 -12.50 3.60
N GLY A 170 -4.94 -13.20 4.38
CA GLY A 170 -6.38 -13.28 4.19
C GLY A 170 -7.12 -12.01 4.65
N GLY A 171 -8.43 -12.10 4.78
CA GLY A 171 -9.29 -11.03 5.29
C GLY A 171 -9.36 -10.98 6.82
N ILE A 172 -10.13 -10.02 7.33
CA ILE A 172 -10.46 -9.87 8.76
C ILE A 172 -11.82 -10.53 9.02
N ARG A 173 -11.93 -11.29 10.11
CA ARG A 173 -13.22 -11.91 10.51
C ARG A 173 -14.06 -10.94 11.33
N ALA A 174 -15.35 -10.87 11.02
CA ALA A 174 -16.32 -10.09 11.79
C ALA A 174 -16.41 -10.54 13.26
N GLU A 175 -16.22 -11.85 13.54
CA GLU A 175 -16.20 -12.39 14.90
C GLU A 175 -15.04 -11.83 15.73
N ASP A 176 -13.88 -11.59 15.13
CA ASP A 176 -12.74 -11.04 15.85
C ASP A 176 -12.94 -9.54 16.14
N VAL A 177 -13.58 -8.81 15.21
CA VAL A 177 -14.03 -7.44 15.45
C VAL A 177 -15.01 -7.41 16.62
N ARG A 178 -16.07 -8.25 16.58
CA ARG A 178 -17.09 -8.31 17.65
C ARG A 178 -16.47 -8.65 19.00
N LYS A 179 -15.59 -9.65 19.08
CA LYS A 179 -14.87 -10.01 20.32
C LYS A 179 -14.03 -8.87 20.88
N ALA A 180 -13.31 -8.14 20.02
CA ALA A 180 -12.48 -7.02 20.45
C ALA A 180 -13.36 -5.90 21.02
N LEU A 181 -14.47 -5.57 20.36
CA LEU A 181 -15.41 -4.54 20.81
C LEU A 181 -16.14 -4.93 22.10
N GLU A 182 -16.56 -6.20 22.23
CA GLU A 182 -17.18 -6.73 23.44
C GLU A 182 -16.21 -6.67 24.63
N LYS A 183 -14.99 -7.13 24.46
CA LYS A 183 -13.92 -7.07 25.46
C LYS A 183 -13.65 -5.63 25.90
N ASP A 184 -13.60 -4.68 24.95
CA ASP A 184 -13.39 -3.27 25.23
C ASP A 184 -14.58 -2.67 26.01
N ALA A 185 -15.82 -2.99 25.61
CA ALA A 185 -17.03 -2.56 26.32
C ALA A 185 -17.09 -3.09 27.76
N MET A 186 -16.75 -4.36 27.99
CA MET A 186 -16.68 -4.96 29.32
C MET A 186 -15.60 -4.31 30.18
N ARG A 187 -14.43 -4.03 29.62
CA ARG A 187 -13.34 -3.31 30.30
C ARG A 187 -13.80 -1.92 30.76
N CYS A 188 -14.46 -1.18 29.89
CA CYS A 188 -14.97 0.14 30.21
C CYS A 188 -16.06 0.10 31.28
N ALA A 189 -16.95 -0.90 31.27
CA ALA A 189 -17.97 -1.08 32.30
C ALA A 189 -17.38 -1.47 33.68
N GLY A 190 -16.28 -2.24 33.67
CA GLY A 190 -15.56 -2.66 34.88
C GLY A 190 -14.63 -1.63 35.49
N ASN A 191 -14.57 -0.42 34.94
CA ASN A 191 -13.70 0.68 35.38
C ASN A 191 -12.19 0.35 35.34
N SER A 192 -11.77 -0.63 34.56
CA SER A 192 -10.34 -0.95 34.32
C SER A 192 -9.80 0.02 33.27
N GLY A 193 -8.84 0.86 33.63
CA GLY A 193 -8.18 1.78 32.70
C GLY A 193 -7.42 1.06 31.59
N ASP A 194 -7.14 1.77 30.51
CA ASP A 194 -6.21 1.37 29.45
C ASP A 194 -4.74 1.38 29.96
N VAL A 195 -3.77 1.16 29.05
CA VAL A 195 -2.32 1.19 29.38
C VAL A 195 -1.87 2.50 30.02
N ARG A 196 -2.63 3.58 29.89
CA ARG A 196 -2.42 4.90 30.51
C ARG A 196 -3.28 5.13 31.77
N GLY A 197 -3.99 4.12 32.24
CA GLY A 197 -4.95 4.25 33.35
C GLY A 197 -6.24 5.00 32.99
N LYS A 198 -6.48 5.26 31.68
CA LYS A 198 -7.69 5.92 31.19
C LYS A 198 -8.70 4.87 30.75
N ASN A 199 -9.98 5.16 30.96
CA ASN A 199 -11.08 4.30 30.50
C ASN A 199 -11.57 4.76 29.11
N THR A 200 -10.68 4.68 28.11
CA THR A 200 -10.96 5.11 26.74
C THR A 200 -11.50 3.95 25.90
N LYS A 201 -12.67 4.15 25.29
CA LYS A 201 -13.30 3.17 24.39
C LYS A 201 -12.63 3.18 23.02
N ILE A 202 -12.76 2.07 22.30
CA ILE A 202 -12.52 2.04 20.85
C ILE A 202 -13.50 3.02 20.18
N GLN A 203 -12.96 3.89 19.31
CA GLN A 203 -13.71 4.99 18.69
C GLN A 203 -13.93 4.78 17.19
N ALA A 204 -13.11 3.94 16.55
CA ALA A 204 -13.24 3.56 15.15
C ALA A 204 -12.68 2.15 14.90
N VAL A 205 -13.22 1.47 13.90
CA VAL A 205 -12.65 0.27 13.31
C VAL A 205 -12.07 0.65 11.95
N LEU A 206 -10.82 0.24 11.65
CA LEU A 206 -10.18 0.47 10.35
C LEU A 206 -9.63 -0.84 9.80
N ILE A 207 -10.02 -1.19 8.57
CA ILE A 207 -9.49 -2.35 7.85
C ILE A 207 -9.07 -1.96 6.43
N THR A 208 -8.21 -2.79 5.83
CA THR A 208 -7.84 -2.70 4.41
C THR A 208 -8.55 -3.78 3.62
N SER A 209 -9.36 -3.42 2.64
CA SER A 209 -10.09 -4.34 1.77
C SER A 209 -10.48 -3.64 0.45
N PRO A 210 -10.04 -4.17 -0.72
CA PRO A 210 -9.19 -5.33 -0.90
C PRO A 210 -7.79 -5.18 -0.30
N THR A 211 -7.14 -6.30 0.05
CA THR A 211 -5.70 -6.30 0.34
C THR A 211 -4.90 -6.01 -0.94
N TYR A 212 -3.58 -5.90 -0.81
CA TYR A 212 -2.71 -5.67 -1.97
C TYR A 212 -2.80 -6.81 -3.00
N GLU A 213 -3.03 -8.03 -2.50
CA GLU A 213 -3.17 -9.26 -3.28
C GLU A 213 -4.61 -9.50 -3.79
N GLY A 214 -5.54 -8.63 -3.43
CA GLY A 214 -6.92 -8.67 -3.91
C GLY A 214 -7.91 -9.40 -2.99
N VAL A 215 -7.52 -9.79 -1.78
CA VAL A 215 -8.43 -10.46 -0.83
C VAL A 215 -9.43 -9.46 -0.23
N VAL A 216 -10.71 -9.81 -0.23
CA VAL A 216 -11.81 -8.99 0.29
C VAL A 216 -12.40 -9.63 1.55
N SER A 217 -12.51 -8.83 2.62
CA SER A 217 -13.17 -9.19 3.88
C SER A 217 -14.70 -9.10 3.78
N ASP A 218 -15.42 -9.76 4.68
CA ASP A 218 -16.88 -9.56 4.79
C ASP A 218 -17.20 -8.21 5.44
N ILE A 219 -17.20 -7.17 4.59
CA ILE A 219 -17.40 -5.78 5.01
C ILE A 219 -18.76 -5.61 5.69
N ARG A 220 -19.82 -6.25 5.19
CA ARG A 220 -21.16 -6.14 5.78
C ARG A 220 -21.19 -6.68 7.22
N ALA A 221 -20.68 -7.87 7.43
CA ALA A 221 -20.64 -8.45 8.77
C ALA A 221 -19.74 -7.65 9.73
N ILE A 222 -18.65 -7.06 9.22
CA ILE A 222 -17.76 -6.19 10.01
C ILE A 222 -18.45 -4.86 10.34
N ALA A 223 -19.15 -4.24 9.39
CA ALA A 223 -19.91 -3.01 9.61
C ALA A 223 -21.02 -3.24 10.65
N ASP A 224 -21.80 -4.32 10.50
CA ASP A 224 -22.85 -4.69 11.47
C ASP A 224 -22.25 -4.86 12.87
N ALA A 225 -21.11 -5.55 13.00
CA ALA A 225 -20.42 -5.71 14.28
C ALA A 225 -19.95 -4.39 14.90
N ALA A 226 -19.44 -3.44 14.11
CA ALA A 226 -19.04 -2.13 14.59
C ALA A 226 -20.24 -1.25 14.97
N HIS A 227 -21.29 -1.28 14.16
CA HIS A 227 -22.51 -0.50 14.36
C HIS A 227 -23.33 -0.94 15.57
N GLU A 228 -23.28 -2.23 15.97
CA GLU A 228 -23.87 -2.71 17.24
C GLU A 228 -23.34 -1.92 18.45
N TYR A 229 -22.12 -1.41 18.38
CA TYR A 229 -21.48 -0.60 19.44
C TYR A 229 -21.50 0.90 19.14
N GLY A 230 -22.12 1.34 18.04
CA GLY A 230 -22.19 2.75 17.63
C GLY A 230 -20.84 3.30 17.14
N ILE A 231 -19.98 2.43 16.61
CA ILE A 231 -18.60 2.74 16.17
C ILE A 231 -18.54 2.74 14.64
N PRO A 232 -17.95 3.77 13.99
CA PRO A 232 -17.80 3.82 12.54
C PRO A 232 -16.79 2.81 12.03
N LEU A 233 -17.05 2.26 10.82
CA LEU A 233 -16.14 1.46 10.04
C LEU A 233 -15.47 2.31 8.95
N ILE A 234 -14.13 2.38 8.99
CA ILE A 234 -13.28 2.98 7.96
C ILE A 234 -12.70 1.84 7.12
N VAL A 235 -12.85 1.91 5.81
CA VAL A 235 -12.23 0.96 4.89
C VAL A 235 -11.21 1.67 4.02
N ASP A 236 -9.95 1.25 4.15
CA ASP A 236 -8.91 1.57 3.17
C ASP A 236 -9.12 0.68 1.95
N GLU A 237 -9.88 1.19 0.99
CA GLU A 237 -10.19 0.58 -0.31
C GLU A 237 -9.30 1.18 -1.41
N ALA A 238 -8.06 1.55 -1.08
CA ALA A 238 -7.15 2.18 -2.04
C ALA A 238 -6.92 1.34 -3.31
N HIS A 239 -7.08 0.02 -3.23
CA HIS A 239 -6.94 -0.91 -4.34
C HIS A 239 -8.26 -1.28 -5.03
N GLY A 240 -9.39 -0.69 -4.63
CA GLY A 240 -10.73 -1.06 -5.07
C GLY A 240 -11.52 0.05 -5.78
N ALA A 241 -10.89 1.14 -6.24
CA ALA A 241 -11.61 2.25 -6.87
C ALA A 241 -12.43 1.86 -8.11
N HIS A 242 -12.09 0.76 -8.78
CA HIS A 242 -12.80 0.23 -9.96
C HIS A 242 -14.05 -0.58 -9.60
N LEU A 243 -14.21 -1.01 -8.35
CA LEU A 243 -15.29 -1.91 -7.92
C LEU A 243 -16.67 -1.29 -8.09
N GLU A 244 -16.81 0.03 -7.92
CA GLU A 244 -18.06 0.75 -8.15
C GLU A 244 -18.56 0.63 -9.60
N TYR A 245 -17.66 0.49 -10.55
CA TYR A 245 -17.98 0.45 -11.97
C TYR A 245 -18.10 -0.97 -12.54
N ALA A 246 -17.99 -1.99 -11.66
CA ALA A 246 -18.09 -3.39 -12.01
C ALA A 246 -19.49 -3.99 -11.77
N ASP A 247 -20.53 -3.17 -11.73
CA ASP A 247 -21.92 -3.56 -11.44
C ASP A 247 -22.50 -4.56 -12.47
N GLN A 248 -21.99 -4.55 -13.70
CA GLN A 248 -22.36 -5.47 -14.78
C GLN A 248 -21.43 -6.70 -14.87
N CYS A 249 -20.40 -6.76 -14.05
CA CYS A 249 -19.43 -7.86 -13.99
C CYS A 249 -19.83 -8.89 -12.94
N HIS A 250 -19.41 -10.14 -13.14
CA HIS A 250 -19.76 -11.27 -12.26
C HIS A 250 -18.63 -11.72 -11.35
N SER A 251 -17.38 -11.43 -11.73
CA SER A 251 -16.17 -11.87 -11.02
C SER A 251 -15.67 -10.86 -10.01
N PHE A 252 -16.02 -9.58 -10.13
CA PHE A 252 -15.59 -8.55 -9.22
C PHE A 252 -16.44 -8.50 -7.93
N PRO A 253 -15.81 -8.28 -6.77
CA PRO A 253 -16.54 -7.94 -5.55
C PRO A 253 -17.14 -6.53 -5.66
N LYS A 254 -18.05 -6.20 -4.75
CA LYS A 254 -18.63 -4.86 -4.67
C LYS A 254 -17.82 -3.94 -3.77
N SER A 255 -17.97 -2.62 -3.98
CA SER A 255 -17.34 -1.61 -3.12
C SER A 255 -17.82 -1.69 -1.67
N ALA A 256 -16.93 -1.33 -0.74
CA ALA A 256 -17.23 -1.29 0.69
C ALA A 256 -18.40 -0.35 1.05
N LEU A 257 -18.66 0.68 0.24
CA LEU A 257 -19.81 1.58 0.40
C LEU A 257 -21.16 0.87 0.29
N GLU A 258 -21.27 -0.16 -0.55
CA GLU A 258 -22.51 -0.97 -0.68
C GLU A 258 -22.75 -1.85 0.54
N TYR A 259 -21.69 -2.17 1.27
CA TYR A 259 -21.71 -3.07 2.40
C TYR A 259 -21.75 -2.39 3.77
N GLY A 260 -21.89 -1.05 3.79
CA GLY A 260 -22.14 -0.30 5.02
C GLY A 260 -20.90 0.27 5.69
N ALA A 261 -19.77 0.38 4.99
CA ALA A 261 -18.64 1.18 5.46
C ALA A 261 -19.04 2.66 5.56
N ASP A 262 -18.62 3.32 6.64
CA ASP A 262 -18.98 4.72 6.91
C ASP A 262 -18.01 5.70 6.27
N ILE A 263 -16.73 5.33 6.18
CA ILE A 263 -15.70 6.05 5.41
C ILE A 263 -15.00 5.07 4.51
N VAL A 264 -14.88 5.41 3.24
CA VAL A 264 -14.11 4.64 2.25
C VAL A 264 -13.10 5.55 1.56
N ILE A 265 -11.85 5.12 1.50
CA ILE A 265 -10.77 5.86 0.85
C ILE A 265 -10.27 5.04 -0.34
N GLN A 266 -10.31 5.63 -1.55
CA GLN A 266 -9.93 4.96 -2.78
C GLN A 266 -8.84 5.74 -3.49
N SER A 267 -7.78 5.04 -3.96
CA SER A 267 -6.78 5.61 -4.86
C SER A 267 -7.25 5.46 -6.30
N LEU A 268 -7.73 6.54 -6.91
CA LEU A 268 -8.20 6.49 -8.30
C LEU A 268 -7.09 6.06 -9.25
N HIS A 269 -5.87 6.56 -9.03
CA HIS A 269 -4.71 6.27 -9.88
C HIS A 269 -4.25 4.81 -9.89
N LYS A 270 -4.61 4.01 -8.87
CA LYS A 270 -4.10 2.62 -8.79
C LYS A 270 -4.77 1.72 -9.82
N THR A 271 -6.08 1.79 -9.92
CA THR A 271 -6.89 0.86 -10.70
C THR A 271 -7.72 1.52 -11.80
N LEU A 272 -7.81 2.85 -11.79
CA LEU A 272 -8.53 3.63 -12.80
C LEU A 272 -7.57 4.47 -13.65
N PRO A 273 -7.99 4.95 -14.84
CA PRO A 273 -7.15 5.77 -15.71
C PRO A 273 -7.02 7.21 -15.22
N CYS A 274 -6.43 7.40 -14.05
CA CYS A 274 -6.23 8.70 -13.43
C CYS A 274 -4.74 8.95 -13.16
N PHE A 275 -4.36 10.22 -12.97
CA PHE A 275 -2.98 10.59 -12.68
C PHE A 275 -2.53 10.06 -11.31
N THR A 276 -1.26 9.67 -11.21
CA THR A 276 -0.64 9.29 -9.94
C THR A 276 -0.91 10.35 -8.87
N GLN A 277 -1.10 9.92 -7.62
CA GLN A 277 -1.40 10.75 -6.45
C GLN A 277 -2.89 11.09 -6.27
N THR A 278 -3.74 10.93 -7.31
CA THR A 278 -5.18 11.19 -7.20
C THR A 278 -5.89 10.12 -6.37
N ALA A 279 -6.78 10.55 -5.49
CA ALA A 279 -7.61 9.69 -4.67
C ALA A 279 -8.94 10.38 -4.34
N ILE A 280 -9.87 9.63 -3.73
CA ILE A 280 -11.17 10.14 -3.28
C ILE A 280 -11.51 9.55 -1.92
N LEU A 281 -12.16 10.34 -1.08
CA LEU A 281 -12.72 9.90 0.19
C LEU A 281 -14.25 10.04 0.13
N HIS A 282 -14.94 9.01 0.56
CA HIS A 282 -16.40 8.95 0.64
C HIS A 282 -16.84 8.80 2.09
N VAL A 283 -17.93 9.47 2.45
CA VAL A 283 -18.65 9.27 3.72
C VAL A 283 -20.08 8.87 3.43
N LYS A 284 -20.58 7.87 4.18
CA LYS A 284 -21.96 7.40 4.10
C LYS A 284 -22.48 7.05 5.49
N GLY A 285 -23.73 7.43 5.75
CA GLY A 285 -24.39 7.11 7.01
C GLY A 285 -24.18 8.14 8.13
N LYS A 286 -24.58 7.76 9.34
CA LYS A 286 -24.74 8.70 10.46
C LYS A 286 -23.62 8.67 11.52
N PHE A 287 -22.67 7.76 11.39
CA PHE A 287 -21.65 7.55 12.42
C PHE A 287 -20.45 8.50 12.31
N VAL A 288 -20.38 9.29 11.23
CA VAL A 288 -19.26 10.17 10.93
C VAL A 288 -19.71 11.62 10.82
N ASP A 289 -19.01 12.51 11.51
CA ASP A 289 -19.16 13.96 11.39
C ASP A 289 -18.41 14.45 10.13
N GLN A 290 -19.16 14.79 9.08
CA GLN A 290 -18.61 15.24 7.80
C GLN A 290 -17.85 16.56 7.91
N ASP A 291 -18.21 17.44 8.83
CA ASP A 291 -17.51 18.72 9.03
C ASP A 291 -16.15 18.49 9.68
N ARG A 292 -16.02 17.49 10.57
CA ARG A 292 -14.71 17.05 11.07
C ARG A 292 -13.84 16.48 9.96
N VAL A 293 -14.40 15.67 9.06
CA VAL A 293 -13.67 15.14 7.89
C VAL A 293 -13.15 16.29 7.03
N SER A 294 -14.02 17.25 6.66
CA SER A 294 -13.62 18.43 5.88
C SER A 294 -12.50 19.22 6.53
N ARG A 295 -12.60 19.42 7.86
CA ARG A 295 -11.59 20.13 8.65
C ARG A 295 -10.21 19.45 8.56
N TYR A 296 -10.15 18.14 8.76
CA TYR A 296 -8.88 17.42 8.71
C TYR A 296 -8.34 17.28 7.29
N LEU A 297 -9.20 17.16 6.28
CA LEU A 297 -8.79 17.19 4.88
C LEU A 297 -8.11 18.54 4.54
N SER A 298 -8.63 19.67 5.04
CA SER A 298 -7.98 20.97 4.83
C SER A 298 -6.63 21.11 5.55
N MET A 299 -6.38 20.32 6.62
CA MET A 299 -5.11 20.31 7.34
C MET A 299 -4.06 19.38 6.69
N PHE A 300 -4.49 18.25 6.14
CA PHE A 300 -3.59 17.23 5.61
C PHE A 300 -3.38 17.30 4.10
N GLN A 301 -4.08 18.18 3.39
CA GLN A 301 -3.84 18.46 2.00
C GLN A 301 -3.12 19.80 1.82
N THR A 302 -2.41 19.93 0.71
CA THR A 302 -1.74 21.18 0.33
C THR A 302 -2.74 22.33 0.20
N SER A 303 -2.31 23.54 0.56
CA SER A 303 -3.11 24.76 0.37
C SER A 303 -3.19 25.22 -1.09
N SER A 304 -2.33 24.68 -1.96
CA SER A 304 -2.32 24.94 -3.41
C SER A 304 -2.56 23.63 -4.14
N PRO A 305 -3.82 23.14 -4.21
CA PRO A 305 -4.14 21.86 -4.83
C PRO A 305 -3.96 21.93 -6.35
N SER A 306 -3.45 20.85 -6.94
CA SER A 306 -3.27 20.75 -8.40
C SER A 306 -4.61 20.66 -9.13
N TYR A 307 -4.94 21.69 -9.92
CA TYR A 307 -6.12 21.68 -10.80
C TYR A 307 -6.01 20.62 -11.91
N LEU A 308 -4.79 20.31 -12.35
CA LEU A 308 -4.55 19.18 -13.27
C LEU A 308 -5.03 17.85 -12.69
N PHE A 309 -4.76 17.60 -11.41
CA PHE A 309 -5.21 16.38 -10.75
C PHE A 309 -6.73 16.37 -10.59
N MET A 310 -7.34 17.49 -10.21
CA MET A 310 -8.80 17.58 -10.03
C MET A 310 -9.54 17.42 -11.36
N ALA A 311 -9.08 18.05 -12.43
CA ALA A 311 -9.61 17.87 -13.78
C ALA A 311 -9.42 16.42 -14.27
N GLY A 312 -8.28 15.80 -13.95
CA GLY A 312 -8.04 14.38 -14.26
C GLY A 312 -8.99 13.45 -13.51
N MET A 313 -9.30 13.74 -12.23
CA MET A 313 -10.26 12.97 -11.43
C MET A 313 -11.67 13.10 -11.97
N GLU A 314 -12.13 14.31 -12.24
CA GLU A 314 -13.46 14.56 -12.83
C GLU A 314 -13.61 13.82 -14.17
N ARG A 315 -12.63 13.98 -15.09
CA ARG A 315 -12.63 13.29 -16.38
C ARG A 315 -12.67 11.77 -16.23
N CYS A 316 -11.85 11.23 -15.31
CA CYS A 316 -11.80 9.80 -15.05
C CYS A 316 -13.16 9.27 -14.54
N ILE A 317 -13.75 9.92 -13.53
CA ILE A 317 -15.02 9.50 -12.94
C ILE A 317 -16.15 9.54 -13.97
N ARG A 318 -16.26 10.60 -14.77
CA ARG A 318 -17.26 10.72 -15.83
C ARG A 318 -17.09 9.67 -16.93
N TYR A 319 -15.84 9.41 -17.36
CA TYR A 319 -15.55 8.33 -18.29
C TYR A 319 -15.98 6.97 -17.73
N MET A 320 -15.64 6.71 -16.48
CA MET A 320 -15.96 5.44 -15.83
C MET A 320 -17.47 5.23 -15.67
N ASP A 321 -18.23 6.28 -15.36
CA ASP A 321 -19.70 6.21 -15.25
C ASP A 321 -20.41 6.05 -16.61
N GLY A 322 -19.71 6.36 -17.72
CA GLY A 322 -20.19 6.16 -19.09
C GLY A 322 -19.58 4.92 -19.74
N ASP A 323 -18.72 5.15 -20.74
CA ASP A 323 -18.08 4.09 -21.55
C ASP A 323 -17.16 3.16 -20.74
N GLY A 324 -16.69 3.64 -19.58
CA GLY A 324 -15.86 2.85 -18.66
C GLY A 324 -16.57 1.62 -18.12
N ARG A 325 -17.89 1.66 -17.84
CA ARG A 325 -18.67 0.47 -17.41
C ARG A 325 -18.62 -0.64 -18.46
N ASN A 326 -18.82 -0.30 -19.74
CA ASN A 326 -18.63 -1.24 -20.84
C ASN A 326 -17.16 -1.69 -20.98
N GLY A 327 -16.22 -0.81 -20.62
CA GLY A 327 -14.79 -1.11 -20.53
C GLY A 327 -14.50 -2.18 -19.49
N MET A 328 -15.18 -2.14 -18.33
CA MET A 328 -15.04 -3.14 -17.26
C MET A 328 -15.54 -4.52 -17.71
N VAL A 329 -16.65 -4.61 -18.44
CA VAL A 329 -17.12 -5.90 -18.98
C VAL A 329 -16.08 -6.52 -19.92
N ARG A 330 -15.55 -5.75 -20.87
CA ARG A 330 -14.48 -6.25 -21.76
C ARG A 330 -13.18 -6.59 -21.02
N TYR A 331 -12.93 -5.92 -19.91
CA TYR A 331 -11.79 -6.21 -19.05
C TYR A 331 -11.98 -7.52 -18.29
N GLU A 332 -13.17 -7.78 -17.76
CA GLU A 332 -13.55 -9.06 -17.16
C GLU A 332 -13.34 -10.22 -18.14
N GLU A 333 -13.85 -10.10 -19.38
CA GLU A 333 -13.66 -11.11 -20.43
C GLU A 333 -12.17 -11.41 -20.70
N ARG A 334 -11.30 -10.38 -20.69
CA ARG A 334 -9.84 -10.57 -20.84
C ARG A 334 -9.20 -11.29 -19.65
N LEU A 335 -9.64 -10.97 -18.44
CA LEU A 335 -9.18 -11.64 -17.23
C LEU A 335 -9.59 -13.12 -17.22
N GLU A 336 -10.85 -13.42 -17.55
CA GLU A 336 -11.37 -14.79 -17.63
C GLU A 336 -10.57 -15.61 -18.66
N HIS A 337 -10.38 -15.08 -19.87
CA HIS A 337 -9.58 -15.73 -20.90
C HIS A 337 -8.12 -15.95 -20.46
N PHE A 338 -7.51 -14.98 -19.76
CA PHE A 338 -6.18 -15.15 -19.19
C PHE A 338 -6.17 -16.27 -18.13
N MET A 339 -7.13 -16.31 -17.22
CA MET A 339 -7.21 -17.34 -16.17
C MET A 339 -7.38 -18.74 -16.76
N GLU A 340 -8.24 -18.91 -17.77
CA GLU A 340 -8.41 -20.18 -18.50
C GLU A 340 -7.07 -20.69 -19.07
N ARG A 341 -6.24 -19.79 -19.62
CA ARG A 341 -4.91 -20.17 -20.11
C ARG A 341 -3.96 -20.61 -19.01
N MET A 342 -4.10 -20.02 -17.81
CA MET A 342 -3.22 -20.33 -16.67
C MET A 342 -3.55 -21.68 -16.02
N GLU A 343 -4.69 -22.31 -16.30
CA GLU A 343 -4.99 -23.69 -15.89
C GLU A 343 -3.94 -24.71 -16.39
N GLY A 344 -3.17 -24.35 -17.43
CA GLY A 344 -2.08 -25.18 -17.95
C GLY A 344 -0.79 -25.18 -17.13
N LEU A 345 -0.65 -24.32 -16.13
CA LEU A 345 0.52 -24.23 -15.26
C LEU A 345 0.62 -25.46 -14.35
N GLN A 346 1.85 -25.93 -14.07
CA GLN A 346 2.12 -27.13 -13.27
C GLN A 346 3.08 -26.87 -12.09
N VAL A 347 3.91 -25.86 -12.20
CA VAL A 347 4.91 -25.46 -11.20
C VAL A 347 4.59 -24.08 -10.65
N LEU A 348 4.34 -23.11 -11.52
CA LEU A 348 3.78 -21.82 -11.11
C LEU A 348 2.28 -21.97 -10.82
N GLU A 349 1.75 -21.11 -9.95
CA GLU A 349 0.34 -21.09 -9.60
C GLU A 349 -0.19 -19.66 -9.60
N VAL A 350 -1.34 -19.43 -10.21
CA VAL A 350 -2.01 -18.13 -10.18
C VAL A 350 -3.14 -18.20 -9.17
N LEU A 351 -3.19 -17.20 -8.28
CA LEU A 351 -4.27 -17.07 -7.30
C LEU A 351 -5.61 -16.87 -8.03
N ASP A 352 -6.61 -17.63 -7.62
CA ASP A 352 -7.93 -17.61 -8.22
C ASP A 352 -9.06 -17.52 -7.18
N ARG A 353 -10.30 -17.58 -7.65
CA ARG A 353 -11.52 -17.50 -6.83
C ARG A 353 -11.71 -18.67 -5.86
N GLU A 354 -11.02 -19.78 -6.01
CA GLU A 354 -11.19 -20.97 -5.15
C GLU A 354 -10.84 -20.66 -3.68
N ILE A 355 -9.99 -19.65 -3.43
CA ILE A 355 -9.69 -19.17 -2.08
C ILE A 355 -10.95 -18.71 -1.32
N CYS A 356 -11.97 -18.18 -1.99
CA CYS A 356 -13.22 -17.71 -1.35
C CYS A 356 -14.01 -18.85 -0.67
N GLY A 357 -13.88 -20.07 -1.18
CA GLY A 357 -14.53 -21.26 -0.57
C GLY A 357 -13.67 -21.97 0.45
N LYS A 358 -12.34 -21.79 0.38
CA LYS A 358 -11.36 -22.49 1.20
C LYS A 358 -11.07 -21.78 2.52
N TYR A 359 -11.00 -20.46 2.52
CA TYR A 359 -10.69 -19.63 3.68
C TYR A 359 -11.91 -18.84 4.13
N ARG A 360 -12.29 -18.96 5.42
CA ARG A 360 -13.46 -18.26 5.98
C ARG A 360 -13.30 -16.76 6.10
N THR A 361 -12.05 -16.26 6.07
CA THR A 361 -11.72 -14.84 6.10
C THR A 361 -11.84 -14.17 4.74
N VAL A 362 -11.98 -14.95 3.67
CA VAL A 362 -12.04 -14.48 2.29
C VAL A 362 -13.50 -14.47 1.83
N ALA A 363 -14.15 -13.31 1.91
CA ALA A 363 -15.54 -13.13 1.43
C ALA A 363 -15.61 -12.87 -0.07
N GLY A 364 -14.51 -12.40 -0.67
CA GLY A 364 -14.38 -12.11 -2.08
C GLY A 364 -12.93 -11.99 -2.51
N TRP A 365 -12.74 -11.94 -3.81
CA TRP A 365 -11.43 -11.76 -4.43
C TRP A 365 -11.54 -10.82 -5.63
N ASP A 366 -10.58 -9.91 -5.76
CA ASP A 366 -10.47 -8.96 -6.86
C ASP A 366 -9.55 -9.52 -7.97
N PRO A 367 -10.10 -9.96 -9.11
CA PRO A 367 -9.33 -10.58 -10.18
C PRO A 367 -8.35 -9.64 -10.88
N SER A 368 -8.41 -8.33 -10.62
CA SER A 368 -7.47 -7.35 -11.17
C SER A 368 -6.04 -7.52 -10.63
N LYS A 369 -5.87 -8.29 -9.56
CA LYS A 369 -4.60 -8.61 -8.91
C LYS A 369 -4.17 -10.02 -9.32
N ILE A 370 -3.33 -10.13 -10.34
CA ILE A 370 -2.78 -11.42 -10.79
C ILE A 370 -1.58 -11.73 -9.90
N VAL A 371 -1.78 -12.56 -8.90
CA VAL A 371 -0.74 -13.07 -7.99
C VAL A 371 -0.20 -14.37 -8.56
N VAL A 372 1.09 -14.42 -8.88
CA VAL A 372 1.76 -15.60 -9.42
C VAL A 372 2.72 -16.15 -8.39
N SER A 373 2.40 -17.30 -7.81
CA SER A 373 3.19 -17.98 -6.79
C SER A 373 4.29 -18.85 -7.39
N THR A 374 5.46 -18.83 -6.74
CA THR A 374 6.61 -19.71 -7.01
C THR A 374 6.77 -20.80 -5.95
N MET A 375 5.88 -20.92 -4.98
CA MET A 375 6.05 -21.82 -3.82
C MET A 375 6.19 -23.31 -4.19
N ARG A 376 5.68 -23.73 -5.36
CA ARG A 376 5.84 -25.09 -5.86
C ARG A 376 7.13 -25.30 -6.67
N ALA A 377 7.89 -24.24 -6.92
CA ALA A 377 9.11 -24.29 -7.70
C ALA A 377 10.32 -24.55 -6.79
N GLU A 378 11.10 -25.62 -7.07
CA GLU A 378 12.35 -25.87 -6.37
C GLU A 378 13.42 -24.86 -6.82
N ASP A 379 14.08 -24.19 -5.86
CA ASP A 379 15.18 -23.24 -6.13
C ASP A 379 14.84 -22.16 -7.18
N PHE A 380 13.60 -21.61 -7.11
CA PHE A 380 13.17 -20.50 -7.95
C PHE A 380 12.14 -19.63 -7.20
N HIS A 381 12.51 -18.39 -6.96
CA HIS A 381 11.78 -17.47 -6.09
C HIS A 381 11.14 -16.30 -6.85
N GLY A 382 10.33 -15.50 -6.15
CA GLY A 382 9.62 -14.38 -6.77
C GLY A 382 10.55 -13.35 -7.41
N GLU A 383 11.73 -13.10 -6.84
CA GLU A 383 12.74 -12.18 -7.40
C GLU A 383 13.26 -12.68 -8.76
N GLU A 384 13.51 -13.98 -8.87
CA GLU A 384 13.98 -14.57 -10.13
C GLU A 384 12.89 -14.55 -11.19
N LEU A 385 11.62 -14.76 -10.77
CA LEU A 385 10.47 -14.62 -11.65
C LEU A 385 10.33 -13.18 -12.15
N ALA A 386 10.35 -12.20 -11.25
CA ALA A 386 10.25 -10.78 -11.60
C ALA A 386 11.37 -10.34 -12.54
N GLU A 387 12.62 -10.73 -12.24
CA GLU A 387 13.78 -10.40 -13.07
C GLU A 387 13.70 -11.05 -14.45
N THR A 388 13.23 -12.32 -14.53
CA THR A 388 13.02 -13.02 -15.80
C THR A 388 11.93 -12.34 -16.62
N LEU A 389 10.79 -11.97 -16.01
CA LEU A 389 9.70 -11.25 -16.67
C LEU A 389 10.18 -9.90 -17.20
N ARG A 390 10.94 -9.16 -16.42
CA ARG A 390 11.47 -7.86 -16.81
C ARG A 390 12.48 -7.95 -17.94
N ARG A 391 13.53 -8.78 -17.78
CA ARG A 391 14.65 -8.80 -18.74
C ARG A 391 14.36 -9.53 -20.04
N LYS A 392 13.64 -10.66 -19.96
CA LYS A 392 13.40 -11.50 -21.13
C LYS A 392 12.11 -11.15 -21.87
N TYR A 393 11.06 -10.78 -21.10
CA TYR A 393 9.73 -10.55 -21.65
C TYR A 393 9.31 -9.08 -21.65
N HIS A 394 10.12 -8.19 -21.07
CA HIS A 394 9.89 -6.75 -20.93
C HIS A 394 8.55 -6.46 -20.23
N LEU A 395 8.26 -7.18 -19.13
CA LEU A 395 7.07 -7.05 -18.32
C LEU A 395 7.47 -6.52 -16.94
N GLU A 396 7.01 -5.33 -16.59
CA GLU A 396 7.26 -4.71 -15.28
C GLU A 396 6.13 -5.04 -14.32
N MET A 397 6.44 -5.81 -13.26
CA MET A 397 5.49 -6.20 -12.23
C MET A 397 5.28 -5.09 -11.19
N GLU A 398 4.14 -5.10 -10.53
CA GLU A 398 3.83 -4.15 -9.45
C GLU A 398 4.61 -4.45 -8.18
N MET A 399 4.69 -5.72 -7.81
CA MET A 399 5.30 -6.14 -6.56
C MET A 399 6.02 -7.47 -6.72
N THR A 400 7.11 -7.61 -5.97
CA THR A 400 7.88 -8.84 -5.83
C THR A 400 7.98 -9.20 -4.35
N ALA A 401 7.58 -10.41 -4.00
CA ALA A 401 7.76 -11.04 -2.70
C ALA A 401 8.64 -12.29 -2.87
N PRO A 402 9.17 -12.89 -1.79
CA PRO A 402 9.97 -14.12 -1.92
C PRO A 402 9.24 -15.26 -2.61
N GLU A 403 7.95 -15.40 -2.36
CA GLU A 403 7.14 -16.52 -2.79
C GLU A 403 6.24 -16.21 -3.99
N TYR A 404 6.11 -14.92 -4.41
CA TYR A 404 5.21 -14.54 -5.50
C TYR A 404 5.57 -13.20 -6.14
N VAL A 405 4.96 -12.93 -7.28
CA VAL A 405 4.92 -11.61 -7.91
C VAL A 405 3.47 -11.18 -8.12
N ILE A 406 3.22 -9.87 -8.18
CA ILE A 406 1.90 -9.31 -8.51
C ILE A 406 1.98 -8.53 -9.80
N ALA A 407 1.15 -8.89 -10.77
CA ALA A 407 0.78 -8.03 -11.88
C ALA A 407 -0.51 -7.29 -11.51
N MET A 408 -0.45 -5.97 -11.40
CA MET A 408 -1.63 -5.14 -11.21
C MET A 408 -2.19 -4.75 -12.57
N THR A 409 -3.43 -5.11 -12.83
CA THR A 409 -4.10 -4.86 -14.10
C THR A 409 -5.24 -3.84 -13.96
N SER A 410 -5.73 -3.31 -15.07
CA SER A 410 -6.83 -2.37 -15.15
C SER A 410 -7.60 -2.53 -16.46
N LEU A 411 -8.74 -1.85 -16.60
CA LEU A 411 -9.50 -1.83 -17.86
C LEU A 411 -8.67 -1.26 -19.05
N MET A 412 -7.59 -0.54 -18.76
CA MET A 412 -6.73 0.06 -19.81
C MET A 412 -5.66 -0.91 -20.35
N ASP A 413 -5.49 -2.08 -19.74
CA ASP A 413 -4.62 -3.11 -20.27
C ASP A 413 -5.16 -3.68 -21.59
N THR A 414 -4.23 -4.10 -22.46
CA THR A 414 -4.54 -4.59 -23.80
C THR A 414 -4.56 -6.11 -23.86
N GLU A 415 -5.21 -6.66 -24.87
CA GLU A 415 -5.11 -8.08 -25.23
C GLU A 415 -3.66 -8.52 -25.37
N GLU A 416 -2.84 -7.71 -26.08
CA GLU A 416 -1.40 -7.97 -26.26
C GLU A 416 -0.67 -8.11 -24.91
N GLY A 417 -0.99 -7.25 -23.92
CA GLY A 417 -0.38 -7.33 -22.59
C GLY A 417 -0.67 -8.66 -21.91
N PHE A 418 -1.94 -9.08 -21.88
CA PHE A 418 -2.34 -10.37 -21.31
C PHE A 418 -1.73 -11.56 -22.06
N GLU A 419 -1.69 -11.48 -23.39
CA GLU A 419 -1.05 -12.51 -24.25
C GLU A 419 0.44 -12.64 -23.92
N ARG A 420 1.17 -11.52 -23.79
CA ARG A 420 2.60 -11.51 -23.43
C ARG A 420 2.81 -12.11 -22.04
N LEU A 421 2.01 -11.72 -21.04
CA LEU A 421 2.13 -12.27 -19.68
C LEU A 421 1.83 -13.76 -19.66
N GLY A 422 0.72 -14.19 -20.26
CA GLY A 422 0.34 -15.60 -20.31
C GLY A 422 1.38 -16.47 -21.01
N THR A 423 1.90 -16.00 -22.15
CA THR A 423 2.97 -16.71 -22.89
C THR A 423 4.25 -16.80 -22.04
N ALA A 424 4.65 -15.71 -21.38
CA ALA A 424 5.83 -15.69 -20.52
C ALA A 424 5.71 -16.70 -19.38
N LEU A 425 4.57 -16.73 -18.68
CA LEU A 425 4.35 -17.63 -17.55
C LEU A 425 4.35 -19.11 -17.99
N LEU A 426 3.69 -19.45 -19.11
CA LEU A 426 3.70 -20.82 -19.66
C LEU A 426 5.10 -21.29 -20.11
N GLU A 427 5.90 -20.39 -20.72
CA GLU A 427 7.26 -20.71 -21.11
C GLU A 427 8.18 -20.94 -19.91
N ILE A 428 8.06 -20.08 -18.87
CA ILE A 428 8.81 -20.20 -17.61
C ILE A 428 8.42 -21.50 -16.90
N ASP A 429 7.14 -21.76 -16.73
CA ASP A 429 6.62 -23.00 -16.11
C ASP A 429 7.14 -24.24 -16.80
N GLY A 430 7.07 -24.28 -18.13
CA GLY A 430 7.61 -25.38 -18.91
C GLY A 430 9.13 -25.55 -18.77
N ALA A 431 9.88 -24.48 -18.58
CA ALA A 431 11.32 -24.54 -18.31
C ALA A 431 11.62 -25.11 -16.92
N LEU A 432 10.87 -24.65 -15.90
CA LEU A 432 10.98 -25.14 -14.53
C LEU A 432 10.65 -26.63 -14.43
N ARG A 433 9.57 -27.07 -15.08
CA ARG A 433 9.20 -28.48 -15.13
C ARG A 433 10.32 -29.36 -15.70
N ARG A 434 10.91 -28.98 -16.84
CA ARG A 434 12.03 -29.72 -17.44
C ARG A 434 13.25 -29.79 -16.52
N ARG A 435 13.51 -28.73 -15.74
CA ARG A 435 14.61 -28.69 -14.75
C ARG A 435 14.36 -29.71 -13.63
N THR A 436 13.15 -29.75 -13.08
CA THR A 436 12.76 -30.70 -12.03
C THR A 436 12.81 -32.16 -12.54
N GLU A 437 12.33 -32.44 -13.74
CA GLU A 437 12.37 -33.79 -14.36
C GLU A 437 13.80 -34.26 -14.60
N SER A 438 14.72 -33.36 -14.99
CA SER A 438 16.15 -33.69 -15.18
C SER A 438 16.88 -33.86 -13.85
N GLY A 439 16.58 -33.03 -12.84
CA GLY A 439 17.18 -33.10 -11.50
C GLY A 439 16.79 -34.36 -10.71
N ARG A 440 15.58 -34.88 -10.89
CA ARG A 440 15.12 -36.14 -10.26
C ARG A 440 15.90 -37.36 -10.70
N LYS A 441 16.61 -37.31 -11.85
CA LYS A 441 17.50 -38.39 -12.29
C LYS A 441 18.83 -38.43 -11.56
N GLU A 442 19.21 -37.33 -10.87
CA GLU A 442 20.50 -37.21 -10.16
C GLU A 442 20.38 -37.26 -8.63
N LYS A 443 19.18 -37.04 -8.08
CA LYS A 443 18.92 -37.05 -6.60
C LYS A 443 17.90 -38.13 -6.23
N ALA A 444 18.37 -39.36 -5.99
CA ALA A 444 17.67 -40.29 -5.13
C ALA A 444 17.99 -39.93 -3.67
N ALA A 445 16.96 -39.51 -2.93
CA ALA A 445 16.92 -39.28 -1.49
C ALA A 445 17.80 -38.10 -0.95
N SER A 446 17.22 -36.94 -0.87
CA SER A 446 17.45 -36.07 0.30
C SER A 446 16.08 -35.62 0.81
N GLU A 447 15.87 -35.84 2.10
CA GLU A 447 14.67 -35.50 2.85
C GLU A 447 14.41 -33.98 2.70
N THR A 448 13.18 -33.64 2.33
CA THR A 448 12.66 -32.27 2.35
C THR A 448 12.85 -31.71 3.77
N PRO A 449 13.42 -30.51 3.94
CA PRO A 449 13.32 -29.84 5.22
C PRO A 449 11.82 -29.65 5.52
N GLU A 450 11.36 -30.22 6.61
CA GLU A 450 10.04 -29.93 7.18
C GLU A 450 9.89 -28.42 7.23
N GLY A 451 8.78 -27.94 6.68
CA GLY A 451 8.50 -26.52 6.47
C GLY A 451 8.82 -25.67 7.68
N LEU A 452 9.38 -24.52 7.44
CA LEU A 452 9.35 -23.41 8.38
C LEU A 452 7.86 -23.07 8.59
N GLU A 453 7.18 -23.86 9.42
CA GLU A 453 5.92 -23.44 10.03
C GLU A 453 6.26 -22.16 10.79
N SER A 454 6.06 -21.03 10.13
CA SER A 454 6.12 -19.75 10.78
C SER A 454 4.94 -19.71 11.74
N LYS A 455 5.13 -20.18 12.96
CA LYS A 455 4.39 -19.65 14.10
C LYS A 455 4.76 -18.17 14.14
N LEU A 456 4.04 -17.36 13.35
CA LEU A 456 4.06 -15.92 13.48
C LEU A 456 3.61 -15.61 14.90
N SER A 457 4.58 -15.57 15.83
CA SER A 457 4.34 -15.00 17.15
C SER A 457 4.07 -13.52 16.90
N HIS A 458 2.84 -13.10 17.15
CA HIS A 458 2.48 -11.69 17.05
C HIS A 458 3.47 -10.86 17.89
N PRO A 459 3.97 -9.73 17.37
CA PRO A 459 4.90 -8.89 18.10
C PRO A 459 4.32 -8.47 19.44
N VAL A 460 5.09 -8.62 20.52
CA VAL A 460 4.67 -8.16 21.85
C VAL A 460 4.85 -6.64 21.94
N ARG A 461 3.77 -5.91 22.11
CA ARG A 461 3.81 -4.47 22.31
C ARG A 461 4.12 -4.15 23.79
N ARG A 462 5.12 -3.32 24.05
CA ARG A 462 5.52 -2.85 25.37
C ARG A 462 4.98 -1.45 25.68
N MET A 463 4.84 -0.58 24.67
CA MET A 463 4.38 0.79 24.82
C MET A 463 3.66 1.28 23.56
N LEU A 464 3.13 2.48 23.61
CA LEU A 464 2.50 3.09 22.45
C LEU A 464 3.55 3.52 21.42
N ILE A 465 3.16 3.57 20.15
CA ILE A 465 4.04 4.01 19.06
C ILE A 465 4.60 5.41 19.33
N CYS A 466 3.76 6.35 19.80
CA CYS A 466 4.21 7.71 20.10
C CYS A 466 5.17 7.77 21.31
N GLU A 467 5.00 6.91 22.29
CA GLU A 467 5.91 6.85 23.44
C GLU A 467 7.28 6.31 23.01
N ALA A 468 7.30 5.25 22.17
CA ALA A 468 8.54 4.66 21.69
C ALA A 468 9.32 5.58 20.74
N MET A 469 8.62 6.31 19.86
CA MET A 469 9.26 7.24 18.92
C MET A 469 9.75 8.54 19.57
N ASP A 470 9.13 8.94 20.69
CA ASP A 470 9.49 10.16 21.43
C ASP A 470 10.51 9.87 22.57
N ALA A 471 10.85 8.61 22.84
CA ALA A 471 11.78 8.20 23.91
C ALA A 471 13.26 8.34 23.50
N ASP A 472 14.15 8.26 24.48
CA ASP A 472 15.60 8.19 24.25
C ASP A 472 15.99 6.87 23.59
N THR A 473 16.81 6.94 22.54
CA THR A 473 17.16 5.79 21.71
C THR A 473 18.66 5.50 21.69
N GLU A 474 19.02 4.25 21.42
CA GLU A 474 20.37 3.82 21.11
C GLU A 474 20.44 3.14 19.74
N ARG A 475 21.60 3.23 19.10
CA ARG A 475 21.87 2.53 17.83
C ARG A 475 22.28 1.10 18.13
N THR A 476 21.51 0.14 17.67
CA THR A 476 21.74 -1.30 17.87
C THR A 476 21.98 -1.98 16.53
N ALA A 477 23.03 -2.82 16.43
CA ALA A 477 23.22 -3.67 15.27
C ALA A 477 22.00 -4.60 15.13
N PHE A 478 21.53 -4.81 13.90
CA PHE A 478 20.24 -5.48 13.66
C PHE A 478 20.18 -6.88 14.31
N GLN A 479 21.28 -7.62 14.22
CA GLN A 479 21.44 -8.96 14.83
C GLN A 479 21.38 -8.97 16.37
N ASP A 480 21.62 -7.83 17.03
CA ASP A 480 21.68 -7.69 18.49
C ASP A 480 20.38 -7.09 19.07
N THR A 481 19.29 -7.04 18.26
CA THR A 481 18.02 -6.42 18.66
C THR A 481 17.08 -7.33 19.43
N VAL A 482 17.29 -8.64 19.43
CA VAL A 482 16.40 -9.61 20.12
C VAL A 482 16.19 -9.20 21.58
N GLY A 483 14.91 -9.10 21.98
CA GLY A 483 14.49 -8.67 23.31
C GLY A 483 14.43 -7.16 23.53
N LYS A 484 14.97 -6.34 22.61
CA LYS A 484 14.87 -4.88 22.65
C LYS A 484 13.56 -4.39 22.05
N VAL A 485 13.17 -3.19 22.45
CA VAL A 485 11.97 -2.51 21.93
C VAL A 485 12.37 -1.62 20.75
N SER A 486 11.67 -1.76 19.63
CA SER A 486 11.90 -0.92 18.46
C SER A 486 11.45 0.53 18.69
N ALA A 487 12.25 1.49 18.25
CA ALA A 487 11.88 2.90 18.13
C ALA A 487 11.61 3.31 16.69
N GLU A 488 11.78 2.40 15.73
CA GLU A 488 11.58 2.63 14.30
C GLU A 488 10.63 1.59 13.69
N PHE A 489 10.00 1.95 12.59
CA PHE A 489 9.30 0.99 11.75
C PHE A 489 10.30 0.20 10.91
N VAL A 490 9.99 -1.08 10.69
CA VAL A 490 10.68 -1.90 9.68
C VAL A 490 9.63 -2.54 8.81
N TYR A 491 9.70 -2.31 7.50
CA TYR A 491 8.74 -2.83 6.52
C TYR A 491 9.42 -3.13 5.17
N LEU A 492 8.77 -3.98 4.39
CA LEU A 492 9.07 -4.09 2.95
C LEU A 492 8.18 -3.11 2.19
N TYR A 493 8.70 -2.57 1.10
CA TYR A 493 7.91 -1.70 0.23
C TYR A 493 8.13 -2.07 -1.25
N PRO A 494 7.05 -2.29 -2.01
CA PRO A 494 5.64 -2.44 -1.62
C PRO A 494 5.38 -3.65 -0.71
N PRO A 495 4.26 -3.72 0.05
CA PRO A 495 3.14 -2.79 0.18
C PRO A 495 3.32 -1.72 1.29
N GLY A 496 4.38 -1.77 2.09
CA GLY A 496 4.59 -0.85 3.21
C GLY A 496 3.83 -1.26 4.48
N ILE A 497 3.61 -2.56 4.67
CA ILE A 497 3.07 -3.14 5.91
C ILE A 497 4.24 -3.33 6.89
N PRO A 498 4.18 -2.78 8.13
CA PRO A 498 5.25 -2.96 9.07
C PRO A 498 5.41 -4.42 9.54
N ILE A 499 6.62 -4.95 9.45
CA ILE A 499 7.01 -6.22 10.06
C ILE A 499 7.09 -6.03 11.57
N ILE A 500 7.70 -4.91 11.99
CA ILE A 500 7.72 -4.45 13.38
C ILE A 500 7.45 -2.94 13.41
N ALA A 501 6.70 -2.50 14.43
CA ALA A 501 6.38 -1.10 14.68
C ALA A 501 7.07 -0.60 15.96
N PRO A 502 7.27 0.72 16.12
CA PRO A 502 7.79 1.28 17.37
C PRO A 502 6.94 0.85 18.58
N GLY A 503 7.63 0.51 19.68
CA GLY A 503 7.00 -0.01 20.89
C GLY A 503 6.80 -1.53 20.92
N GLU A 504 7.06 -2.23 19.82
CA GLU A 504 7.06 -3.70 19.74
C GLU A 504 8.45 -4.26 20.02
N VAL A 505 8.49 -5.48 20.55
CA VAL A 505 9.74 -6.18 20.93
C VAL A 505 10.23 -7.04 19.79
N PHE A 506 11.53 -6.95 19.47
CA PHE A 506 12.17 -7.86 18.54
C PHE A 506 12.24 -9.27 19.13
N THR A 507 11.67 -10.23 18.40
CA THR A 507 11.83 -11.66 18.67
C THR A 507 12.85 -12.27 17.71
N ASP A 508 13.40 -13.44 18.05
CA ASP A 508 14.28 -14.18 17.14
C ASP A 508 13.64 -14.36 15.76
N ALA A 509 12.37 -14.77 15.70
CA ALA A 509 11.63 -14.98 14.45
C ALA A 509 11.51 -13.70 13.60
N ILE A 510 11.30 -12.53 14.22
CA ILE A 510 11.24 -11.25 13.50
C ILE A 510 12.61 -10.89 12.92
N VAL A 511 13.67 -11.06 13.71
CA VAL A 511 15.05 -10.76 13.28
C VAL A 511 15.46 -11.71 12.14
N GLU A 512 15.22 -13.01 12.29
CA GLU A 512 15.49 -14.01 11.26
C GLU A 512 14.75 -13.71 9.95
N LYS A 513 13.45 -13.35 10.03
CA LYS A 513 12.64 -12.99 8.87
C LYS A 513 13.21 -11.77 8.14
N ILE A 514 13.57 -10.72 8.86
CA ILE A 514 14.13 -9.50 8.25
C ILE A 514 15.51 -9.77 7.64
N MET A 515 16.34 -10.57 8.30
CA MET A 515 17.65 -10.96 7.78
C MET A 515 17.51 -11.83 6.50
N ALA A 516 16.53 -12.73 6.48
CA ALA A 516 16.22 -13.52 5.28
C ALA A 516 15.80 -12.63 4.10
N TYR A 517 14.97 -11.62 4.34
CA TYR A 517 14.58 -10.65 3.31
C TYR A 517 15.77 -9.85 2.76
N LYS A 518 16.68 -9.40 3.64
CA LYS A 518 17.92 -8.74 3.21
C LYS A 518 18.81 -9.67 2.39
N ALA A 519 18.96 -10.93 2.81
CA ALA A 519 19.74 -11.93 2.10
C ALA A 519 19.17 -12.27 0.71
N ALA A 520 17.83 -12.21 0.56
CA ALA A 520 17.13 -12.35 -0.72
C ALA A 520 17.22 -11.10 -1.60
N GLY A 521 17.87 -10.02 -1.15
CA GLY A 521 18.00 -8.78 -1.91
C GLY A 521 16.77 -7.86 -1.87
N LEU A 522 15.79 -8.15 -1.01
CA LEU A 522 14.61 -7.31 -0.83
C LEU A 522 14.97 -6.03 -0.07
N LEU A 523 14.37 -4.92 -0.50
CA LEU A 523 14.64 -3.62 0.09
C LEU A 523 13.86 -3.45 1.41
N VAL A 524 14.54 -3.67 2.52
CA VAL A 524 14.02 -3.35 3.86
C VAL A 524 14.08 -1.84 4.07
N GLN A 525 12.96 -1.25 4.43
CA GLN A 525 12.79 0.20 4.63
C GLN A 525 12.29 0.50 6.04
N GLY A 526 12.38 1.79 6.42
CA GLY A 526 11.90 2.31 7.69
C GLY A 526 13.00 2.77 8.62
N PRO A 527 14.08 1.97 8.86
CA PRO A 527 15.20 2.45 9.64
C PRO A 527 15.86 3.71 9.07
N ALA A 528 16.38 4.56 9.94
CA ALA A 528 17.17 5.74 9.55
C ALA A 528 18.47 5.34 8.83
N ASP A 529 18.98 4.14 9.08
CA ASP A 529 20.08 3.55 8.34
C ASP A 529 19.59 2.94 7.03
N PRO A 530 20.00 3.49 5.85
CA PRO A 530 19.49 3.02 4.55
C PRO A 530 19.80 1.55 4.24
N ASP A 531 20.90 1.02 4.80
CA ASP A 531 21.31 -0.37 4.61
C ASP A 531 20.62 -1.31 5.60
N ALA A 532 19.89 -0.76 6.58
CA ALA A 532 19.22 -1.47 7.67
C ALA A 532 20.16 -2.44 8.41
N ASP A 533 21.44 -2.06 8.59
CA ASP A 533 22.42 -2.79 9.41
C ASP A 533 22.31 -2.39 10.87
N VAL A 534 21.82 -1.18 11.11
CA VAL A 534 21.62 -0.60 12.44
C VAL A 534 20.20 -0.07 12.54
N ILE A 535 19.58 -0.28 13.69
CA ILE A 535 18.24 0.24 14.00
C ILE A 535 18.25 0.98 15.33
N LEU A 536 17.33 1.95 15.48
CA LEU A 536 17.10 2.58 16.77
C LEU A 536 16.24 1.69 17.65
N THR A 537 16.74 1.38 18.82
CA THR A 537 16.00 0.73 19.91
C THR A 537 15.93 1.66 21.12
N LEU A 538 15.02 1.41 22.04
CA LEU A 538 14.98 2.19 23.28
C LEU A 538 16.27 2.01 24.08
N SER A 539 16.74 3.09 24.71
CA SER A 539 17.89 3.02 25.61
C SER A 539 17.58 2.14 26.83
N SER A 540 18.61 1.48 27.38
CA SER A 540 18.45 0.53 28.50
C SER A 540 17.89 1.17 29.77
N GLU A 541 18.01 2.49 29.95
CA GLU A 541 17.44 3.23 31.09
C GLU A 541 15.91 3.37 30.98
N ASP A 542 15.35 3.55 29.79
CA ASP A 542 13.92 3.67 29.56
C ASP A 542 13.23 2.32 29.37
N GLY A 543 13.93 1.31 28.87
CA GLY A 543 13.42 -0.06 28.75
C GLY A 543 13.07 -0.73 30.08
N ASN A 544 13.67 -0.29 31.18
CA ASN A 544 13.44 -0.84 32.55
C ASN A 544 12.43 -0.01 33.37
N ASN A 545 12.26 1.29 33.08
CA ASN A 545 11.40 2.18 33.89
C ASN A 545 9.92 2.15 33.49
N GLY A 546 9.57 1.55 32.33
CA GLY A 546 8.19 1.50 31.83
C GLY A 546 7.34 0.30 32.28
N CYS A 547 7.87 -0.68 33.03
CA CYS A 547 7.15 -1.91 33.31
C CYS A 547 7.36 -2.44 34.74
N THR A 548 6.61 -1.89 35.71
CA THR A 548 6.22 -2.63 36.93
C THR A 548 4.79 -3.20 36.85
N GLY A 549 4.21 -3.30 35.65
CA GLY A 549 2.92 -3.94 35.40
C GLY A 549 3.10 -5.40 34.93
N PRO A 550 2.19 -6.31 35.26
CA PRO A 550 2.27 -7.70 34.84
C PRO A 550 2.23 -7.82 33.32
N LEU A 551 3.08 -8.71 32.77
CA LEU A 551 3.03 -9.17 31.38
C LEU A 551 1.58 -9.50 31.01
N ILE A 552 0.93 -8.66 30.22
CA ILE A 552 -0.35 -9.02 29.60
C ILE A 552 -0.01 -9.83 28.35
N LEU A 553 0.14 -11.13 28.54
CA LEU A 553 0.03 -12.11 27.46
C LEU A 553 -1.43 -12.08 27.00
N ILE A 554 -1.69 -11.40 25.91
CA ILE A 554 -2.96 -11.53 25.18
C ILE A 554 -2.81 -12.79 24.32
N GLN A 555 -3.37 -13.91 24.83
CA GLN A 555 -3.64 -15.11 24.04
C GLN A 555 -4.88 -14.89 23.17
#